data_ccd67fa0086d4b79f49b4c14bc633bb5
#
_entry.id   ccd67fa0086d4b79f49b4c14bc633bb5
#
_cell.length_a   1.000
_cell.length_b   1.000
_cell.length_c   1.000
_cell.angle_alpha   90.00
_cell.angle_beta   90.00
_cell.angle_gamma   90.00
#
_symmetry.space_group_name_H-M   'P 1'
#
loop_
_entity.id
_entity.type
_entity.pdbx_description
1 polymer ?
#
loop_
_entity_poly.entity_id
_entity_poly.type
_entity_poly.pdbx_seq_one_letter_code
_entity_poly.pdbx_strand_id
1 'polypeptide(L)'
;MVIVIEPHGTYAIYEQIVNQIKNQIISGTLQPDEALPSIRGLAAEIGVSVITTKRAYEELEKEGLIRSVSNRGFYVCKYNGII
;
A
#
# COMPACT_ATOMS: atom_id res chain seq x y z
N MET A 1 -3.30 9.69 2.00
CA MET A 1 -2.77 8.85 0.90
C MET A 1 -3.75 8.87 -0.26
N VAL A 2 -3.27 9.18 -1.42
CA VAL A 2 -4.13 9.25 -2.62
C VAL A 2 -3.73 8.14 -3.60
N ILE A 3 -4.69 7.31 -3.96
CA ILE A 3 -4.49 6.22 -4.93
C ILE A 3 -5.48 6.42 -6.06
N VAL A 4 -4.98 6.46 -7.30
CA VAL A 4 -5.81 6.59 -8.49
C VAL A 4 -5.74 5.30 -9.29
N ILE A 5 -6.88 4.69 -9.53
CA ILE A 5 -6.96 3.42 -10.24
C ILE A 5 -7.46 3.64 -11.67
N GLU A 6 -6.75 3.04 -12.62
CA GLU A 6 -7.15 3.04 -14.02
C GLU A 6 -7.58 1.63 -14.41
N PRO A 7 -8.89 1.38 -14.44
CA PRO A 7 -9.39 0.01 -14.66
C PRO A 7 -8.91 -0.61 -15.98
N HIS A 8 -8.67 0.23 -16.99
CA HIS A 8 -8.22 -0.24 -18.30
C HIS A 8 -6.75 0.05 -18.54
N GLY A 9 -5.99 0.29 -17.45
CA GLY A 9 -4.58 0.56 -17.58
C GLY A 9 -3.78 -0.68 -17.91
N THR A 10 -2.50 -0.47 -18.21
CA THR A 10 -1.58 -1.54 -18.57
C THR A 10 -1.33 -2.51 -17.40
N TYR A 11 -1.30 -1.98 -16.18
CA TYR A 11 -0.99 -2.78 -15.01
C TYR A 11 -2.25 -3.32 -14.36
N ALA A 12 -2.15 -4.52 -13.80
CA ALA A 12 -3.22 -5.07 -12.97
C ALA A 12 -3.53 -4.11 -11.82
N ILE A 13 -4.77 -4.15 -11.33
CA ILE A 13 -5.20 -3.20 -10.30
C ILE A 13 -4.33 -3.32 -9.05
N TYR A 14 -4.03 -4.56 -8.60
CA TYR A 14 -3.19 -4.70 -7.41
C TYR A 14 -1.79 -4.10 -7.63
N GLU A 15 -1.25 -4.21 -8.85
CA GLU A 15 0.05 -3.63 -9.16
C GLU A 15 0.01 -2.12 -9.10
N GLN A 16 -1.10 -1.52 -9.54
CA GLN A 16 -1.26 -0.07 -9.47
C GLN A 16 -1.24 0.40 -8.01
N ILE A 17 -1.89 -0.35 -7.14
CA ILE A 17 -1.89 -0.03 -5.71
C ILE A 17 -0.48 -0.14 -5.14
N VAL A 18 0.20 -1.26 -5.44
CA VAL A 18 1.57 -1.49 -4.96
C VAL A 18 2.50 -0.37 -5.40
N ASN A 19 2.46 -0.06 -6.70
CA ASN A 19 3.39 0.93 -7.25
C ASN A 19 3.16 2.32 -6.66
N GLN A 20 1.91 2.70 -6.45
CA GLN A 20 1.61 4.03 -5.93
C GLN A 20 1.99 4.15 -4.46
N ILE A 21 1.71 3.13 -3.65
CA ILE A 21 2.12 3.15 -2.24
C ILE A 21 3.63 3.14 -2.14
N LYS A 22 4.29 2.28 -2.91
CA LYS A 22 5.74 2.20 -2.93
C LYS A 22 6.37 3.56 -3.28
N ASN A 23 5.86 4.21 -4.33
CA ASN A 23 6.38 5.50 -4.73
C ASN A 23 6.18 6.55 -3.65
N GLN A 24 5.06 6.53 -2.95
CA GLN A 24 4.80 7.47 -1.87
C GLN A 24 5.71 7.23 -0.67
N ILE A 25 6.06 5.99 -0.42
CA ILE A 25 7.02 5.66 0.65
C ILE A 25 8.42 6.15 0.26
N ILE A 26 8.84 5.85 -0.96
CA ILE A 26 10.17 6.23 -1.42
C ILE A 26 10.33 7.75 -1.49
N SER A 27 9.31 8.45 -1.92
CA SER A 27 9.35 9.91 -2.04
C SER A 27 9.20 10.63 -0.70
N GLY A 28 8.84 9.90 0.35
CA GLY A 28 8.64 10.50 1.66
C GLY A 28 7.24 11.06 1.89
N THR A 29 6.35 10.91 0.92
CA THR A 29 4.95 11.32 1.09
C THR A 29 4.30 10.53 2.20
N LEU A 30 4.61 9.22 2.27
CA LEU A 30 4.26 8.39 3.41
C LEU A 30 5.49 8.25 4.27
N GLN A 31 5.39 8.68 5.52
CA GLN A 31 6.52 8.71 6.43
C GLN A 31 6.71 7.36 7.12
N PRO A 32 7.94 7.06 7.59
CA PRO A 32 8.16 5.86 8.40
C PRO A 32 7.21 5.83 9.59
N ASP A 33 6.69 4.65 9.89
CA ASP A 33 5.76 4.41 11.00
C ASP A 33 4.39 5.06 10.83
N GLU A 34 4.14 5.66 9.69
CA GLU A 34 2.82 6.22 9.41
C GLU A 34 1.80 5.09 9.25
N ALA A 35 0.62 5.27 9.82
CA ALA A 35 -0.45 4.28 9.70
C ALA A 35 -1.07 4.33 8.31
N LEU A 36 -1.29 3.16 7.73
CA LEU A 36 -1.99 3.03 6.46
C LEU A 36 -3.46 2.74 6.73
N PRO A 37 -4.34 3.04 5.77
CA PRO A 37 -5.74 2.61 5.92
C PRO A 37 -5.82 1.09 5.99
N SER A 38 -6.87 0.58 6.61
CA SER A 38 -7.10 -0.85 6.64
C SER A 38 -7.37 -1.35 5.22
N ILE A 39 -7.18 -2.65 5.01
CA ILE A 39 -7.46 -3.24 3.71
C ILE A 39 -8.89 -2.94 3.27
N ARG A 40 -9.86 -3.15 4.17
CA ARG A 40 -11.26 -2.88 3.84
C ARG A 40 -11.52 -1.39 3.61
N GLY A 41 -10.89 -0.55 4.41
CA GLY A 41 -11.04 0.89 4.26
C GLY A 41 -10.52 1.39 2.93
N LEU A 42 -9.34 0.95 2.53
CA LEU A 42 -8.78 1.36 1.25
C LEU A 42 -9.61 0.79 0.10
N ALA A 43 -10.00 -0.49 0.19
CA ALA A 43 -10.80 -1.12 -0.85
C ALA A 43 -12.08 -0.31 -1.11
N ALA A 44 -12.76 0.10 -0.04
CA ALA A 44 -13.98 0.89 -0.16
C ALA A 44 -13.69 2.27 -0.75
N GLU A 45 -12.61 2.89 -0.30
CA GLU A 45 -12.25 4.24 -0.73
C GLU A 45 -11.96 4.30 -2.22
N ILE A 46 -11.22 3.34 -2.75
CA ILE A 46 -10.82 3.37 -4.16
C ILE A 46 -11.70 2.50 -5.05
N GLY A 47 -12.72 1.86 -4.49
CA GLY A 47 -13.69 1.12 -5.28
C GLY A 47 -13.17 -0.18 -5.87
N VAL A 48 -12.29 -0.88 -5.15
CA VAL A 48 -11.78 -2.18 -5.62
C VAL A 48 -12.13 -3.26 -4.59
N SER A 49 -11.93 -4.53 -4.98
CA SER A 49 -12.27 -5.63 -4.08
C SER A 49 -11.30 -5.70 -2.90
N VAL A 50 -11.79 -6.28 -1.80
CA VAL A 50 -10.95 -6.51 -0.63
C VAL A 50 -9.82 -7.47 -0.98
N ILE A 51 -10.10 -8.48 -1.80
CA ILE A 51 -9.09 -9.47 -2.20
C ILE A 51 -7.95 -8.80 -2.97
N THR A 52 -8.28 -7.91 -3.89
CA THR A 52 -7.27 -7.19 -4.66
C THR A 52 -6.43 -6.30 -3.77
N THR A 53 -7.07 -5.58 -2.86
CA THR A 53 -6.36 -4.70 -1.93
C THR A 53 -5.48 -5.51 -0.99
N LYS A 54 -5.98 -6.64 -0.50
CA LYS A 54 -5.19 -7.52 0.36
C LYS A 54 -3.94 -8.01 -0.36
N ARG A 55 -4.08 -8.40 -1.61
CA ARG A 55 -2.94 -8.84 -2.39
C ARG A 55 -1.87 -7.76 -2.51
N ALA A 56 -2.31 -6.52 -2.72
CA ALA A 56 -1.37 -5.40 -2.80
C ALA A 56 -0.62 -5.22 -1.49
N TYR A 57 -1.32 -5.28 -0.36
CA TYR A 57 -0.69 -5.13 0.95
C TYR A 57 0.27 -6.28 1.23
N GLU A 58 -0.09 -7.50 0.83
CA GLU A 58 0.80 -8.64 1.00
C GLU A 58 2.09 -8.47 0.21
N GLU A 59 1.99 -7.96 -1.01
CA GLU A 59 3.18 -7.70 -1.82
C GLU A 59 4.06 -6.63 -1.19
N LEU A 60 3.46 -5.57 -0.69
CA LEU A 60 4.21 -4.50 -0.03
C LEU A 60 4.89 -5.01 1.24
N GLU A 61 4.21 -5.85 1.99
CA GLU A 61 4.78 -6.43 3.20
C GLU A 61 5.93 -7.36 2.85
N LYS A 62 5.77 -8.15 1.80
CA LYS A 62 6.78 -9.06 1.32
C LYS A 62 8.05 -8.32 0.89
N GLU A 63 7.88 -7.13 0.31
CA GLU A 63 9.02 -6.30 -0.08
C GLU A 63 9.62 -5.52 1.10
N GLY A 64 9.04 -5.65 2.28
CA GLY A 64 9.57 -4.96 3.45
C GLY A 64 9.21 -3.49 3.54
N LEU A 65 8.22 -3.05 2.77
CA LEU A 65 7.83 -1.64 2.74
C LEU A 65 6.79 -1.29 3.79
N ILE A 66 5.96 -2.26 4.17
CA ILE A 66 4.98 -2.07 5.23
C ILE A 66 4.99 -3.28 6.15
N ARG A 67 4.41 -3.13 7.34
CA ARG A 67 4.30 -4.23 8.27
C ARG A 67 2.93 -4.23 8.91
N SER A 68 2.43 -5.41 9.24
CA SER A 68 1.20 -5.51 10.01
C SER A 68 1.53 -5.57 11.49
N VAL A 69 0.73 -4.87 12.28
CA VAL A 69 0.88 -4.87 13.73
C VAL A 69 -0.43 -5.41 14.29
N SER A 70 -0.31 -6.46 15.10
CA SER A 70 -1.48 -7.15 15.64
C SER A 70 -2.43 -6.17 16.32
N ASN A 71 -3.70 -6.22 15.91
CA ASN A 71 -4.77 -5.38 16.46
C ASN A 71 -4.61 -3.88 16.21
N ARG A 72 -3.64 -3.48 15.37
CA ARG A 72 -3.41 -2.06 15.10
C ARG A 72 -3.42 -1.72 13.62
N GLY A 73 -3.29 -2.71 12.74
CA GLY A 73 -3.34 -2.49 11.30
C GLY A 73 -1.98 -2.48 10.66
N PHE A 74 -1.84 -1.71 9.60
CA PHE A 74 -0.62 -1.68 8.79
C PHE A 74 0.08 -0.34 8.94
N TYR A 75 1.40 -0.40 8.94
CA TYR A 75 2.25 0.78 9.12
C TYR A 75 3.39 0.75 8.12
N VAL A 76 3.86 1.92 7.73
CA VAL A 76 5.01 2.05 6.85
C VAL A 76 6.26 1.63 7.62
N CYS A 77 7.07 0.75 7.02
CA CYS A 77 8.32 0.33 7.62
C CYS A 77 9.33 1.48 7.59
N LYS A 78 10.25 1.46 8.54
CA LYS A 78 11.32 2.41 8.54
C LYS A 78 12.26 2.08 7.38
N TYR A 79 12.37 2.97 6.42
CA TYR A 79 13.22 2.76 5.27
C TYR A 79 14.67 3.04 5.63
N ASN A 80 15.54 2.09 5.39
CA ASN A 80 16.93 2.22 5.76
C ASN A 80 17.77 2.96 4.74
N GLY A 81 17.23 3.20 3.61
CA GLY A 81 17.95 3.94 2.61
C GLY A 81 19.17 3.27 2.06
N ILE A 82 19.32 2.12 2.26
CA ILE A 82 20.48 1.51 1.96
C ILE A 82 21.06 1.47 0.93
N ILE A 83 21.17 1.86 0.85
CA ILE A 83 21.46 1.85 0.18
C ILE A 83 22.07 1.65 -0.29
#